data_6f35a22b5337eb884ecaeed735648b1a
#
_entry.id   6f35a22b5337eb884ecaeed735648b1a
#
_cell.length_a   1.000
_cell.length_b   1.000
_cell.length_c   1.000
_cell.angle_alpha   90.00
_cell.angle_beta   90.00
_cell.angle_gamma   90.00
#
_symmetry.space_group_name_H-M   'P 1'
#
loop_
_entity.id
_entity.type
_entity.pdbx_description
1 polymer ?
#
loop_
_entity_poly.entity_id
_entity_poly.type
_entity_poly.pdbx_seq_one_letter_code
_entity_poly.pdbx_strand_id
1 'polypeptide(L)'
;MKENINSFSFRRVGLLIKRDVGENWKASLHSLGLAVAGFLFLMYISVLNSNREWMLYDTGIRIRFNYLEELLPSCISMLTFLAMILTCNAMGHMTTKGERTDFLILPARNIEKFIARYLYVFLLFVAIVSVAFVVADALHLLLFPLLGYGEYREVCDWLLPTLFDAGAWDSVFDADVIDRFSGHEKDWVAILFVCMMHVIASSMFALGGNYWRKHAFLKTVGVMMLLVVGSFWIAYLLLKDMPASLHREIFWVHYNSFIVCCSVLFGVLSVLCWYWAYRLFCSSQIV
;
A
#
# COMPACT_ATOMS: atom_id res chain seq x y z
N MET A 1 21.95 8.48 -36.69
CA MET A 1 22.41 8.93 -35.37
C MET A 1 22.54 7.66 -34.48
N LYS A 2 23.75 7.14 -34.24
CA LYS A 2 23.98 5.97 -33.37
C LYS A 2 23.79 6.46 -31.93
N GLU A 3 22.62 6.16 -31.32
CA GLU A 3 22.40 6.40 -29.90
C GLU A 3 23.45 5.59 -29.10
N ASN A 4 24.19 6.30 -28.28
CA ASN A 4 25.25 5.69 -27.47
C ASN A 4 24.57 4.76 -26.42
N ILE A 5 24.62 3.46 -26.65
CA ILE A 5 23.96 2.43 -25.79
C ILE A 5 24.44 2.53 -24.34
N ASN A 6 25.58 3.17 -24.11
CA ASN A 6 26.18 3.31 -22.79
C ASN A 6 25.59 4.46 -21.94
N SER A 7 24.72 5.33 -22.48
CA SER A 7 24.05 6.39 -21.73
C SER A 7 22.62 5.97 -21.36
N PHE A 8 22.13 6.41 -20.20
CA PHE A 8 20.72 6.26 -19.79
C PHE A 8 19.81 7.09 -20.70
N SER A 9 18.68 6.54 -21.15
CA SER A 9 17.75 7.22 -22.04
C SER A 9 16.29 7.05 -21.58
N PHE A 10 15.65 8.17 -21.25
CA PHE A 10 14.22 8.20 -20.93
C PHE A 10 13.34 7.74 -22.10
N ARG A 11 13.76 7.97 -23.34
CA ARG A 11 13.06 7.52 -24.54
C ARG A 11 12.96 5.98 -24.58
N ARG A 12 14.05 5.27 -24.24
CA ARG A 12 14.05 3.80 -24.17
C ARG A 12 13.15 3.30 -23.05
N VAL A 13 13.17 3.96 -21.88
CA VAL A 13 12.24 3.65 -20.77
C VAL A 13 10.79 3.81 -21.22
N GLY A 14 10.44 4.90 -21.90
CA GLY A 14 9.08 5.12 -22.42
C GLY A 14 8.63 4.06 -23.44
N LEU A 15 9.54 3.61 -24.32
CA LEU A 15 9.24 2.53 -25.28
C LEU A 15 9.01 1.18 -24.59
N LEU A 16 9.77 0.88 -23.51
CA LEU A 16 9.56 -0.31 -22.70
C LEU A 16 8.18 -0.29 -22.00
N ILE A 17 7.81 0.86 -21.42
CA ILE A 17 6.49 1.02 -20.80
C ILE A 17 5.37 0.85 -21.82
N LYS A 18 5.49 1.46 -23.02
CA LYS A 18 4.50 1.32 -24.09
C LYS A 18 4.31 -0.14 -24.50
N ARG A 19 5.40 -0.90 -24.60
CA ARG A 19 5.35 -2.34 -24.87
C ARG A 19 4.61 -3.08 -23.74
N ASP A 20 4.98 -2.82 -22.49
CA ASP A 20 4.39 -3.49 -21.33
C ASP A 20 2.86 -3.23 -21.21
N VAL A 21 2.40 -2.02 -21.55
CA VAL A 21 0.98 -1.68 -21.63
C VAL A 21 0.29 -2.53 -22.70
N GLY A 22 0.90 -2.66 -23.91
CA GLY A 22 0.35 -3.44 -25.01
C GLY A 22 0.27 -4.94 -24.71
N GLU A 23 1.28 -5.50 -24.03
CA GLU A 23 1.35 -6.93 -23.71
C GLU A 23 0.42 -7.32 -22.56
N ASN A 24 0.22 -6.42 -21.57
CA ASN A 24 -0.46 -6.74 -20.31
C ASN A 24 -1.88 -6.17 -20.18
N TRP A 25 -2.46 -5.59 -21.21
CA TRP A 25 -3.75 -4.91 -21.12
C TRP A 25 -4.88 -5.80 -20.58
N LYS A 26 -4.90 -7.12 -20.92
CA LYS A 26 -5.90 -8.06 -20.40
C LYS A 26 -5.76 -8.28 -18.89
N ALA A 27 -4.53 -8.46 -18.39
CA ALA A 27 -4.26 -8.60 -16.97
C ALA A 27 -4.60 -7.31 -16.20
N SER A 28 -4.32 -6.15 -16.80
CA SER A 28 -4.69 -4.84 -16.25
C SER A 28 -6.21 -4.68 -16.16
N LEU A 29 -6.96 -5.15 -17.14
CA LEU A 29 -8.42 -5.10 -17.12
C LEU A 29 -9.02 -6.00 -16.03
N HIS A 30 -8.46 -7.20 -15.82
CA HIS A 30 -8.87 -8.06 -14.70
C HIS A 30 -8.58 -7.40 -13.34
N SER A 31 -7.41 -6.78 -13.18
CA SER A 31 -7.06 -6.06 -11.96
C SER A 31 -7.99 -4.86 -11.71
N LEU A 32 -8.42 -4.17 -12.77
CA LEU A 32 -9.41 -3.10 -12.69
C LEU A 32 -10.77 -3.64 -12.20
N GLY A 33 -11.26 -4.73 -12.78
CA GLY A 33 -12.52 -5.35 -12.35
C GLY A 33 -12.50 -5.79 -10.89
N LEU A 34 -11.39 -6.39 -10.44
CA LEU A 34 -11.20 -6.75 -9.02
C LEU A 34 -11.15 -5.51 -8.11
N ALA A 35 -10.51 -4.44 -8.54
CA ALA A 35 -10.46 -3.19 -7.76
C ALA A 35 -11.86 -2.55 -7.63
N VAL A 36 -12.64 -2.49 -8.73
CA VAL A 36 -14.04 -2.02 -8.69
C VAL A 36 -14.87 -2.85 -7.73
N ALA A 37 -14.82 -4.18 -7.85
CA ALA A 37 -15.56 -5.08 -6.96
C ALA A 37 -15.13 -4.91 -5.49
N GLY A 38 -13.83 -4.72 -5.23
CA GLY A 38 -13.30 -4.46 -3.90
C GLY A 38 -13.82 -3.14 -3.30
N PHE A 39 -13.80 -2.05 -4.06
CA PHE A 39 -14.34 -0.77 -3.59
C PHE A 39 -15.85 -0.85 -3.30
N LEU A 40 -16.62 -1.46 -4.20
CA LEU A 40 -18.07 -1.66 -3.97
C LEU A 40 -18.33 -2.51 -2.73
N PHE A 41 -17.55 -3.56 -2.52
CA PHE A 41 -17.65 -4.41 -1.34
C PHE A 41 -17.35 -3.64 -0.05
N LEU A 42 -16.30 -2.81 -0.05
CA LEU A 42 -15.96 -1.96 1.10
C LEU A 42 -17.06 -0.94 1.40
N MET A 43 -17.57 -0.26 0.37
CA MET A 43 -18.71 0.66 0.51
C MET A 43 -19.92 -0.04 1.12
N TYR A 44 -20.25 -1.25 0.66
CA TYR A 44 -21.36 -2.04 1.19
C TYR A 44 -21.14 -2.44 2.65
N ILE A 45 -19.97 -2.93 3.01
CA ILE A 45 -19.64 -3.31 4.40
C ILE A 45 -19.70 -2.09 5.33
N SER A 46 -19.19 -0.93 4.91
CA SER A 46 -19.23 0.29 5.71
C SER A 46 -20.68 0.75 5.97
N VAL A 47 -21.58 0.61 4.99
CA VAL A 47 -23.04 0.87 5.19
C VAL A 47 -23.64 -0.11 6.18
N LEU A 48 -23.31 -1.40 6.08
CA LEU A 48 -23.82 -2.40 7.02
C LEU A 48 -23.36 -2.15 8.45
N ASN A 49 -22.13 -1.70 8.63
CA ASN A 49 -21.57 -1.39 9.94
C ASN A 49 -22.16 -0.11 10.52
N SER A 50 -22.31 0.95 9.73
CA SER A 50 -22.89 2.22 10.18
C SER A 50 -24.35 2.06 10.66
N ASN A 51 -25.08 1.10 10.13
CA ASN A 51 -26.45 0.77 10.57
C ASN A 51 -26.49 -0.08 11.85
N ARG A 52 -25.36 -0.54 12.36
CA ARG A 52 -25.29 -1.30 13.62
C ARG A 52 -24.99 -0.36 14.78
N GLU A 53 -25.93 -0.26 15.72
CA GLU A 53 -25.66 0.34 17.03
C GLU A 53 -24.94 -0.68 17.91
N TRP A 54 -23.71 -0.38 18.32
CA TRP A 54 -22.97 -1.20 19.27
C TRP A 54 -23.24 -0.70 20.69
N MET A 55 -23.79 -1.55 21.55
CA MET A 55 -23.83 -1.28 22.99
C MET A 55 -22.54 -1.79 23.63
N LEU A 56 -21.76 -0.89 24.20
CA LEU A 56 -20.73 -1.27 25.15
C LEU A 56 -21.44 -1.68 26.47
N TYR A 57 -21.40 -2.95 26.77
CA TYR A 57 -22.11 -3.55 27.91
C TYR A 57 -21.73 -2.94 29.27
N ASP A 58 -20.51 -2.42 29.43
CA ASP A 58 -20.01 -1.88 30.71
C ASP A 58 -20.41 -0.43 30.99
N THR A 59 -20.71 0.38 29.98
CA THR A 59 -20.92 1.84 30.13
C THR A 59 -22.30 2.31 29.71
N GLY A 60 -23.12 1.48 29.05
CA GLY A 60 -24.41 1.88 28.50
C GLY A 60 -24.33 2.90 27.35
N ILE A 61 -23.13 3.17 26.83
CA ILE A 61 -22.91 4.11 25.75
C ILE A 61 -23.24 3.43 24.43
N ARG A 62 -24.14 4.05 23.65
CA ARG A 62 -24.43 3.65 22.26
C ARG A 62 -23.43 4.34 21.35
N ILE A 63 -22.58 3.55 20.67
CA ILE A 63 -21.65 4.04 19.67
C ILE A 63 -22.30 3.83 18.30
N ARG A 64 -22.54 4.92 17.57
CA ARG A 64 -22.94 4.91 16.16
C ARG A 64 -21.74 5.27 15.34
N PHE A 65 -21.27 4.35 14.48
CA PHE A 65 -20.15 4.63 13.59
C PHE A 65 -20.60 5.46 12.40
N ASN A 66 -19.85 6.49 12.05
CA ASN A 66 -20.08 7.24 10.82
C ASN A 66 -19.60 6.40 9.63
N TYR A 67 -20.45 6.23 8.62
CA TYR A 67 -20.13 5.51 7.38
C TYR A 67 -18.78 5.91 6.78
N LEU A 68 -18.49 7.21 6.77
CA LEU A 68 -17.30 7.79 6.15
C LEU A 68 -16.04 7.56 6.98
N GLU A 69 -16.13 7.57 8.29
CA GLU A 69 -15.01 7.27 9.21
C GLU A 69 -14.51 5.84 9.08
N GLU A 70 -15.40 4.88 8.78
CA GLU A 70 -15.02 3.48 8.54
C GLU A 70 -14.53 3.24 7.11
N LEU A 71 -15.07 3.97 6.13
CA LEU A 71 -14.75 3.76 4.73
C LEU A 71 -13.30 4.14 4.42
N LEU A 72 -12.79 5.24 4.96
CA LEU A 72 -11.46 5.76 4.65
C LEU A 72 -10.33 4.80 5.05
N PRO A 73 -10.25 4.27 6.30
CA PRO A 73 -9.23 3.28 6.67
C PRO A 73 -9.31 2.00 5.84
N SER A 74 -10.54 1.58 5.52
CA SER A 74 -10.77 0.39 4.70
C SER A 74 -10.27 0.57 3.27
N CYS A 75 -10.51 1.74 2.66
CA CYS A 75 -9.97 2.10 1.35
C CYS A 75 -8.44 2.14 1.36
N ILE A 76 -7.81 2.75 2.34
CA ILE A 76 -6.35 2.82 2.47
C ILE A 76 -5.76 1.42 2.60
N SER A 77 -6.37 0.55 3.39
CA SER A 77 -5.94 -0.84 3.55
C SER A 77 -6.02 -1.61 2.24
N MET A 78 -7.10 -1.45 1.49
CA MET A 78 -7.26 -2.07 0.16
C MET A 78 -6.24 -1.54 -0.85
N LEU A 79 -6.02 -0.22 -0.90
CA LEU A 79 -5.02 0.39 -1.78
C LEU A 79 -3.62 -0.14 -1.49
N THR A 80 -3.27 -0.24 -0.21
CA THR A 80 -2.00 -0.82 0.23
C THR A 80 -1.86 -2.27 -0.25
N PHE A 81 -2.89 -3.09 -0.06
CA PHE A 81 -2.91 -4.48 -0.48
C PHE A 81 -2.77 -4.62 -2.00
N LEU A 82 -3.49 -3.81 -2.77
CA LEU A 82 -3.39 -3.76 -4.23
C LEU A 82 -1.97 -3.35 -4.69
N ALA A 83 -1.40 -2.32 -4.07
CA ALA A 83 -0.03 -1.88 -4.35
C ALA A 83 0.99 -2.99 -4.09
N MET A 84 0.85 -3.73 -2.99
CA MET A 84 1.72 -4.86 -2.66
C MET A 84 1.62 -5.99 -3.70
N ILE A 85 0.41 -6.35 -4.12
CA ILE A 85 0.19 -7.38 -5.17
C ILE A 85 0.84 -6.95 -6.48
N LEU A 86 0.57 -5.73 -6.95
CA LEU A 86 1.11 -5.23 -8.20
C LEU A 86 2.63 -5.13 -8.16
N THR A 87 3.20 -4.64 -7.06
CA THR A 87 4.65 -4.53 -6.89
C THR A 87 5.32 -5.90 -6.84
N CYS A 88 4.74 -6.86 -6.14
CA CYS A 88 5.25 -8.24 -6.09
C CYS A 88 5.24 -8.90 -7.47
N ASN A 89 4.19 -8.67 -8.26
CA ASN A 89 4.03 -9.23 -9.60
C ASN A 89 4.74 -8.43 -10.69
N ALA A 90 5.44 -7.34 -10.34
CA ALA A 90 6.14 -6.50 -11.31
C ALA A 90 7.07 -7.31 -12.24
N MET A 91 7.75 -8.32 -11.72
CA MET A 91 8.66 -9.20 -12.47
C MET A 91 8.03 -10.55 -12.86
N GLY A 92 6.70 -10.66 -12.79
CA GLY A 92 5.96 -11.90 -13.09
C GLY A 92 6.20 -12.47 -14.49
N HIS A 93 6.53 -11.63 -15.47
CA HIS A 93 6.89 -12.07 -16.84
C HIS A 93 8.27 -12.74 -16.96
N MET A 94 9.01 -12.87 -15.88
CA MET A 94 10.29 -13.59 -15.86
C MET A 94 10.18 -15.00 -15.27
N THR A 95 8.98 -15.55 -15.19
CA THR A 95 8.75 -16.88 -14.61
C THR A 95 9.20 -17.99 -15.53
N THR A 96 9.02 -17.83 -16.85
CA THR A 96 9.46 -18.81 -17.85
C THR A 96 10.82 -18.43 -18.46
N LYS A 97 11.56 -19.45 -18.97
CA LYS A 97 12.84 -19.20 -19.63
C LYS A 97 12.68 -18.36 -20.91
N GLY A 98 11.63 -18.60 -21.70
CA GLY A 98 11.36 -17.86 -22.95
C GLY A 98 11.10 -16.38 -22.67
N GLU A 99 10.15 -16.06 -21.81
CA GLU A 99 9.80 -14.68 -21.46
C GLU A 99 11.01 -13.90 -20.90
N ARG A 100 11.85 -14.57 -20.10
CA ARG A 100 13.09 -13.98 -19.60
C ARG A 100 14.05 -13.65 -20.72
N THR A 101 14.27 -14.60 -21.65
CA THR A 101 15.16 -14.40 -22.79
C THR A 101 14.68 -13.24 -23.65
N ASP A 102 13.38 -13.17 -23.96
CA ASP A 102 12.78 -12.09 -24.76
C ASP A 102 12.96 -10.72 -24.10
N PHE A 103 12.79 -10.66 -22.77
CA PHE A 103 13.01 -9.41 -22.02
C PHE A 103 14.48 -9.00 -21.97
N LEU A 104 15.40 -9.98 -21.87
CA LEU A 104 16.85 -9.73 -21.77
C LEU A 104 17.48 -9.30 -23.09
N ILE A 105 16.97 -9.79 -24.23
CA ILE A 105 17.44 -9.42 -25.58
C ILE A 105 17.11 -7.95 -25.91
N LEU A 106 16.14 -7.32 -25.23
CA LEU A 106 15.79 -5.93 -25.51
C LEU A 106 17.02 -5.00 -25.42
N PRO A 107 17.21 -4.10 -26.40
CA PRO A 107 18.37 -3.20 -26.50
C PRO A 107 18.26 -2.03 -25.51
N ALA A 108 18.27 -2.35 -24.21
CA ALA A 108 18.21 -1.39 -23.10
C ALA A 108 19.10 -1.85 -21.95
N ARG A 109 19.61 -0.89 -21.16
CA ARG A 109 20.41 -1.19 -19.97
C ARG A 109 19.55 -1.84 -18.89
N ASN A 110 20.18 -2.67 -18.04
CA ASN A 110 19.48 -3.34 -16.96
C ASN A 110 18.75 -2.39 -16.02
N ILE A 111 19.36 -1.25 -15.72
CA ILE A 111 18.74 -0.22 -14.90
C ILE A 111 17.52 0.42 -15.59
N GLU A 112 17.54 0.60 -16.91
CA GLU A 112 16.41 1.13 -17.66
C GLU A 112 15.24 0.12 -17.67
N LYS A 113 15.54 -1.17 -17.82
CA LYS A 113 14.55 -2.24 -17.76
C LYS A 113 13.89 -2.34 -16.38
N PHE A 114 14.72 -2.26 -15.33
CA PHE A 114 14.25 -2.32 -13.95
C PHE A 114 13.37 -1.11 -13.62
N ILE A 115 13.83 0.10 -13.91
CA ILE A 115 13.07 1.34 -13.68
C ILE A 115 11.79 1.36 -14.51
N ALA A 116 11.86 1.00 -15.79
CA ALA A 116 10.68 0.98 -16.68
C ALA A 116 9.59 0.08 -16.11
N ARG A 117 9.96 -1.08 -15.57
CA ARG A 117 9.03 -2.05 -15.04
C ARG A 117 8.31 -1.55 -13.79
N TYR A 118 9.05 -1.02 -12.82
CA TYR A 118 8.42 -0.49 -11.59
C TYR A 118 7.66 0.81 -11.85
N LEU A 119 8.12 1.65 -12.79
CA LEU A 119 7.39 2.84 -13.20
C LEU A 119 6.09 2.47 -13.92
N TYR A 120 6.11 1.44 -14.78
CA TYR A 120 4.88 0.89 -15.38
C TYR A 120 3.89 0.43 -14.31
N VAL A 121 4.34 -0.35 -13.32
CA VAL A 121 3.48 -0.83 -12.22
C VAL A 121 2.90 0.32 -11.41
N PHE A 122 3.69 1.36 -11.13
CA PHE A 122 3.21 2.55 -10.44
C PHE A 122 2.15 3.31 -11.25
N LEU A 123 2.40 3.56 -12.53
CA LEU A 123 1.43 4.22 -13.43
C LEU A 123 0.16 3.39 -13.57
N LEU A 124 0.31 2.07 -13.70
CA LEU A 124 -0.81 1.14 -13.75
C LEU A 124 -1.64 1.17 -12.46
N PHE A 125 -0.98 1.20 -11.30
CA PHE A 125 -1.65 1.31 -10.00
C PHE A 125 -2.48 2.60 -9.92
N VAL A 126 -1.89 3.75 -10.24
CA VAL A 126 -2.60 5.04 -10.23
C VAL A 126 -3.80 5.01 -11.19
N ALA A 127 -3.62 4.48 -12.41
CA ALA A 127 -4.70 4.39 -13.40
C ALA A 127 -5.83 3.46 -12.93
N ILE A 128 -5.49 2.25 -12.42
CA ILE A 128 -6.49 1.30 -11.91
C ILE A 128 -7.28 1.90 -10.75
N VAL A 129 -6.60 2.48 -9.77
CA VAL A 129 -7.25 3.06 -8.59
C VAL A 129 -8.19 4.19 -8.99
N SER A 130 -7.72 5.15 -9.81
CA SER A 130 -8.51 6.30 -10.22
C SER A 130 -9.77 5.86 -11.00
N VAL A 131 -9.62 4.97 -11.97
CA VAL A 131 -10.75 4.49 -12.77
C VAL A 131 -11.68 3.61 -11.94
N ALA A 132 -11.12 2.69 -11.12
CA ALA A 132 -11.91 1.80 -10.28
C ALA A 132 -12.76 2.57 -9.27
N PHE A 133 -12.19 3.61 -8.67
CA PHE A 133 -12.91 4.45 -7.72
C PHE A 133 -14.09 5.17 -8.39
N VAL A 134 -13.86 5.84 -9.53
CA VAL A 134 -14.93 6.55 -10.27
C VAL A 134 -16.02 5.59 -10.72
N VAL A 135 -15.66 4.40 -11.21
CA VAL A 135 -16.64 3.38 -11.64
C VAL A 135 -17.40 2.81 -10.44
N ALA A 136 -16.71 2.52 -9.33
CA ALA A 136 -17.35 2.01 -8.12
C ALA A 136 -18.33 3.03 -7.53
N ASP A 137 -17.98 4.31 -7.51
CA ASP A 137 -18.84 5.38 -7.04
C ASP A 137 -20.07 5.57 -7.94
N ALA A 138 -19.89 5.56 -9.25
CA ALA A 138 -21.02 5.59 -10.19
C ALA A 138 -21.98 4.41 -10.01
N LEU A 139 -21.44 3.20 -9.79
CA LEU A 139 -22.24 2.01 -9.50
C LEU A 139 -22.89 2.08 -8.11
N HIS A 140 -22.21 2.62 -7.12
CA HIS A 140 -22.75 2.86 -5.79
C HIS A 140 -23.98 3.77 -5.85
N LEU A 141 -23.88 4.93 -6.54
CA LEU A 141 -25.01 5.86 -6.74
C LEU A 141 -26.23 5.21 -7.42
N LEU A 142 -25.99 4.20 -8.26
CA LEU A 142 -27.06 3.48 -8.96
C LEU A 142 -27.66 2.36 -8.10
N LEU A 143 -26.83 1.56 -7.43
CA LEU A 143 -27.24 0.31 -6.78
C LEU A 143 -27.79 0.54 -5.36
N PHE A 144 -27.22 1.46 -4.59
CA PHE A 144 -27.58 1.63 -3.18
C PHE A 144 -29.00 2.16 -2.97
N PRO A 145 -29.54 3.11 -3.74
CA PRO A 145 -30.94 3.48 -3.66
C PRO A 145 -31.89 2.31 -3.96
N LEU A 146 -31.52 1.41 -4.89
CA LEU A 146 -32.32 0.23 -5.22
C LEU A 146 -32.34 -0.81 -4.09
N LEU A 147 -31.30 -0.82 -3.25
CA LEU A 147 -31.18 -1.68 -2.07
C LEU A 147 -31.80 -1.05 -0.81
N GLY A 148 -32.39 0.17 -0.90
CA GLY A 148 -32.99 0.86 0.23
C GLY A 148 -32.01 1.72 1.06
N TYR A 149 -30.77 1.90 0.59
CA TYR A 149 -29.71 2.67 1.25
C TYR A 149 -29.50 4.06 0.62
N GLY A 150 -30.56 4.73 0.21
CA GLY A 150 -30.49 6.03 -0.48
C GLY A 150 -29.89 7.18 0.33
N GLU A 151 -29.77 7.03 1.66
CA GLU A 151 -29.16 8.01 2.55
C GLU A 151 -27.64 8.14 2.38
N TYR A 152 -26.98 7.12 1.81
CA TYR A 152 -25.52 7.04 1.64
C TYR A 152 -25.05 7.45 0.24
N ARG A 153 -25.67 8.47 -0.33
CA ARG A 153 -25.48 8.87 -1.72
C ARG A 153 -24.22 9.70 -1.99
N GLU A 154 -23.65 10.32 -0.95
CA GLU A 154 -22.66 11.40 -1.11
C GLU A 154 -21.21 10.92 -0.79
N VAL A 155 -20.73 9.84 -1.42
CA VAL A 155 -19.37 9.35 -1.13
C VAL A 155 -18.30 10.16 -1.86
N CYS A 156 -18.51 10.53 -3.13
CA CYS A 156 -17.51 11.24 -3.93
C CYS A 156 -17.27 12.68 -3.52
N ASP A 157 -18.32 13.40 -3.15
CA ASP A 157 -18.22 14.81 -2.74
C ASP A 157 -17.39 14.97 -1.46
N TRP A 158 -17.26 13.89 -0.70
CA TRP A 158 -16.54 13.88 0.57
C TRP A 158 -15.16 13.23 0.48
N LEU A 159 -15.02 12.08 -0.19
CA LEU A 159 -13.77 11.27 -0.11
C LEU A 159 -12.59 11.98 -0.79
N LEU A 160 -12.80 12.64 -1.92
CA LEU A 160 -11.73 13.34 -2.62
C LEU A 160 -11.19 14.55 -1.84
N PRO A 161 -12.04 15.47 -1.31
CA PRO A 161 -11.56 16.54 -0.44
C PRO A 161 -10.85 16.00 0.81
N THR A 162 -11.41 14.95 1.42
CA THR A 162 -10.91 14.35 2.67
C THR A 162 -9.54 13.71 2.51
N LEU A 163 -9.24 13.09 1.35
CA LEU A 163 -7.90 12.55 1.07
C LEU A 163 -6.80 13.64 1.04
N PHE A 164 -7.17 14.89 0.77
CA PHE A 164 -6.25 16.03 0.71
C PHE A 164 -6.35 16.95 1.94
N ASP A 165 -7.28 16.70 2.85
CA ASP A 165 -7.45 17.46 4.08
C ASP A 165 -6.70 16.77 5.23
N ALA A 166 -5.74 17.48 5.83
CA ALA A 166 -4.95 16.96 6.95
C ALA A 166 -5.84 16.60 8.17
N GLY A 167 -6.91 17.36 8.42
CA GLY A 167 -7.83 17.09 9.52
C GLY A 167 -8.65 15.81 9.36
N ALA A 168 -8.85 15.34 8.13
CA ALA A 168 -9.56 14.07 7.89
C ALA A 168 -8.71 12.84 8.24
N TRP A 169 -7.39 12.96 8.27
CA TRP A 169 -6.49 11.90 8.70
C TRP A 169 -6.59 11.64 10.21
N ASP A 170 -7.08 12.61 10.99
CA ASP A 170 -7.32 12.43 12.42
C ASP A 170 -8.36 11.32 12.68
N SER A 171 -9.37 11.19 11.82
CA SER A 171 -10.36 10.11 11.92
C SER A 171 -9.80 8.73 11.56
N VAL A 172 -8.78 8.68 10.70
CA VAL A 172 -8.11 7.42 10.32
C VAL A 172 -7.27 6.85 11.46
N PHE A 173 -6.77 7.74 12.31
CA PHE A 173 -5.86 7.39 13.40
C PHE A 173 -6.53 7.42 14.77
N ASP A 174 -7.86 7.31 14.84
CA ASP A 174 -8.61 7.38 16.08
C ASP A 174 -8.17 8.62 16.91
N ALA A 175 -8.79 9.77 16.64
CA ALA A 175 -8.43 11.06 17.21
C ALA A 175 -8.22 11.00 18.73
N ASP A 176 -9.02 10.20 19.45
CA ASP A 176 -8.88 9.95 20.87
C ASP A 176 -7.55 9.28 21.26
N VAL A 177 -6.99 8.45 20.39
CA VAL A 177 -5.69 7.79 20.63
C VAL A 177 -4.57 8.76 20.32
N ILE A 178 -4.68 9.51 19.22
CA ILE A 178 -3.65 10.49 18.82
C ILE A 178 -3.65 11.71 19.76
N ASP A 179 -4.81 12.26 20.12
CA ASP A 179 -4.90 13.36 21.07
C ASP A 179 -4.34 13.00 22.46
N ARG A 180 -4.50 11.75 22.90
CA ARG A 180 -3.83 11.25 24.12
C ARG A 180 -2.32 11.11 23.98
N PHE A 181 -1.82 10.85 22.77
CA PHE A 181 -0.40 10.61 22.51
C PHE A 181 0.37 11.81 21.99
N SER A 182 -0.23 12.76 21.27
CA SER A 182 0.54 13.77 20.51
C SER A 182 0.37 15.21 20.97
N GLY A 183 -0.68 15.59 21.70
CA GLY A 183 -0.93 17.00 22.03
C GLY A 183 -0.78 17.88 20.78
N HIS A 184 -1.81 18.05 20.05
CA HIS A 184 -2.13 19.02 18.95
C HIS A 184 -1.05 19.50 17.94
N GLU A 185 0.25 19.30 18.15
CA GLU A 185 1.26 19.99 17.32
C GLU A 185 1.96 19.11 16.25
N LYS A 186 1.66 17.79 16.12
CA LYS A 186 2.55 16.91 15.33
C LYS A 186 1.89 15.83 14.47
N ASP A 187 0.76 16.10 13.88
CA ASP A 187 0.04 15.17 12.98
C ASP A 187 0.89 14.72 11.79
N TRP A 188 1.79 15.58 11.30
CA TRP A 188 2.71 15.24 10.22
C TRP A 188 3.67 14.07 10.54
N VAL A 189 4.00 13.85 11.83
CA VAL A 189 4.89 12.75 12.25
C VAL A 189 4.19 11.40 12.10
N ALA A 190 2.90 11.33 12.46
CA ALA A 190 2.09 10.14 12.28
C ALA A 190 1.90 9.83 10.78
N ILE A 191 1.59 10.85 9.98
CA ILE A 191 1.47 10.71 8.52
C ILE A 191 2.79 10.21 7.91
N LEU A 192 3.93 10.80 8.30
CA LEU A 192 5.24 10.37 7.86
C LEU A 192 5.50 8.89 8.19
N PHE A 193 5.18 8.48 9.41
CA PHE A 193 5.36 7.08 9.85
C PHE A 193 4.53 6.11 9.01
N VAL A 194 3.25 6.42 8.77
CA VAL A 194 2.38 5.59 7.94
C VAL A 194 2.88 5.54 6.50
N CYS A 195 3.28 6.66 5.92
CA CYS A 195 3.89 6.68 4.59
C CYS A 195 5.15 5.79 4.53
N MET A 196 6.02 5.86 5.54
CA MET A 196 7.23 5.03 5.61
C MET A 196 6.92 3.54 5.79
N MET A 197 5.87 3.20 6.56
CA MET A 197 5.38 1.82 6.66
C MET A 197 4.91 1.28 5.30
N HIS A 198 4.22 2.08 4.50
CA HIS A 198 3.80 1.69 3.15
C HIS A 198 4.98 1.53 2.20
N VAL A 199 5.98 2.43 2.30
CA VAL A 199 7.19 2.37 1.48
C VAL A 199 8.02 1.13 1.81
N ILE A 200 8.23 0.79 3.09
CA ILE A 200 8.97 -0.41 3.47
C ILE A 200 8.20 -1.68 3.05
N ALA A 201 6.89 -1.73 3.26
CA ALA A 201 6.07 -2.86 2.83
C ALA A 201 6.19 -3.09 1.32
N SER A 202 5.97 -2.07 0.49
CA SER A 202 6.10 -2.18 -0.98
C SER A 202 7.51 -2.58 -1.40
N SER A 203 8.56 -2.09 -0.75
CA SER A 203 9.95 -2.46 -1.07
C SER A 203 10.27 -3.92 -0.71
N MET A 204 9.71 -4.44 0.37
CA MET A 204 9.83 -5.86 0.72
C MET A 204 9.08 -6.76 -0.27
N PHE A 205 7.91 -6.33 -0.75
CA PHE A 205 7.19 -7.05 -1.80
C PHE A 205 7.91 -6.97 -3.15
N ALA A 206 8.58 -5.86 -3.47
CA ALA A 206 9.46 -5.77 -4.63
C ALA A 206 10.64 -6.74 -4.54
N LEU A 207 11.28 -6.84 -3.37
CA LEU A 207 12.36 -7.80 -3.12
C LEU A 207 11.86 -9.24 -3.23
N GLY A 208 10.73 -9.56 -2.60
CA GLY A 208 10.11 -10.88 -2.64
C GLY A 208 9.71 -11.30 -4.05
N GLY A 209 9.17 -10.38 -4.86
CA GLY A 209 8.83 -10.63 -6.27
C GLY A 209 10.04 -10.97 -7.13
N ASN A 210 11.21 -10.38 -6.84
CA ASN A 210 12.47 -10.71 -7.52
C ASN A 210 13.12 -12.00 -7.01
N TYR A 211 12.92 -12.34 -5.74
CA TYR A 211 13.54 -13.51 -5.11
C TYR A 211 12.77 -14.80 -5.39
N TRP A 212 11.44 -14.80 -5.24
CA TRP A 212 10.61 -15.98 -5.39
C TRP A 212 10.07 -16.11 -6.81
N ARG A 213 10.41 -17.19 -7.52
CA ARG A 213 9.94 -17.45 -8.89
C ARG A 213 8.48 -17.91 -8.97
N LYS A 214 7.99 -18.62 -7.93
CA LYS A 214 6.61 -19.15 -7.87
C LYS A 214 5.97 -18.75 -6.54
N HIS A 215 4.70 -18.35 -6.60
CA HIS A 215 3.93 -17.92 -5.43
C HIS A 215 4.64 -16.82 -4.61
N ALA A 216 5.27 -15.87 -5.31
CA ALA A 216 6.08 -14.82 -4.70
C ALA A 216 5.29 -14.05 -3.63
N PHE A 217 4.06 -13.62 -3.95
CA PHE A 217 3.22 -12.88 -3.02
C PHE A 217 2.98 -13.65 -1.71
N LEU A 218 2.51 -14.89 -1.79
CA LEU A 218 2.17 -15.69 -0.61
C LEU A 218 3.40 -15.95 0.28
N LYS A 219 4.54 -16.25 -0.33
CA LYS A 219 5.80 -16.47 0.40
C LYS A 219 6.30 -15.19 1.07
N THR A 220 6.19 -14.05 0.38
CA THR A 220 6.58 -12.75 0.95
C THR A 220 5.66 -12.38 2.11
N VAL A 221 4.35 -12.59 1.98
CA VAL A 221 3.39 -12.41 3.10
C VAL A 221 3.77 -13.30 4.28
N GLY A 222 4.08 -14.59 4.05
CA GLY A 222 4.52 -15.50 5.11
C GLY A 222 5.77 -15.01 5.85
N VAL A 223 6.79 -14.56 5.11
CA VAL A 223 8.01 -13.99 5.71
C VAL A 223 7.69 -12.70 6.50
N MET A 224 6.86 -11.81 5.93
CA MET A 224 6.45 -10.59 6.62
C MET A 224 5.71 -10.88 7.93
N MET A 225 4.77 -11.84 7.91
CA MET A 225 4.07 -12.28 9.12
C MET A 225 5.03 -12.80 10.18
N LEU A 226 6.01 -13.64 9.80
CA LEU A 226 7.03 -14.13 10.73
C LEU A 226 7.88 -13.00 11.31
N LEU A 227 8.25 -12.00 10.50
CA LEU A 227 9.00 -10.83 10.98
C LEU A 227 8.17 -9.99 11.95
N VAL A 228 6.90 -9.76 11.65
CA VAL A 228 5.98 -9.01 12.53
C VAL A 228 5.80 -9.75 13.85
N VAL A 229 5.43 -11.03 13.82
CA VAL A 229 5.26 -11.84 15.04
C VAL A 229 6.56 -11.92 15.85
N GLY A 230 7.70 -12.12 15.16
CA GLY A 230 9.02 -12.15 15.80
C GLY A 230 9.37 -10.81 16.47
N SER A 231 9.08 -9.68 15.81
CA SER A 231 9.34 -8.35 16.38
C SER A 231 8.47 -8.06 17.61
N PHE A 232 7.18 -8.44 17.58
CA PHE A 232 6.31 -8.35 18.75
C PHE A 232 6.79 -9.24 19.91
N TRP A 233 7.23 -10.46 19.60
CA TRP A 233 7.77 -11.37 20.61
C TRP A 233 9.04 -10.81 21.26
N ILE A 234 9.97 -10.29 20.47
CA ILE A 234 11.19 -9.64 20.97
C ILE A 234 10.84 -8.42 21.82
N ALA A 235 9.93 -7.57 21.32
CA ALA A 235 9.47 -6.39 22.08
C ALA A 235 8.86 -6.81 23.42
N TYR A 236 8.00 -7.84 23.44
CA TYR A 236 7.43 -8.38 24.67
C TYR A 236 8.52 -8.85 25.65
N LEU A 237 9.52 -9.61 25.17
CA LEU A 237 10.62 -10.10 26.02
C LEU A 237 11.45 -8.95 26.62
N LEU A 238 11.67 -7.88 25.87
CA LEU A 238 12.42 -6.71 26.31
C LEU A 238 11.62 -5.86 27.31
N LEU A 239 10.32 -5.78 27.14
CA LEU A 239 9.46 -4.89 27.93
C LEU A 239 8.87 -5.55 29.18
N LYS A 240 8.75 -6.88 29.23
CA LYS A 240 8.06 -7.60 30.32
C LYS A 240 8.66 -7.34 31.72
N ASP A 241 9.96 -7.10 31.80
CA ASP A 241 10.69 -6.90 33.07
C ASP A 241 10.91 -5.41 33.39
N MET A 242 10.42 -4.49 32.54
CA MET A 242 10.53 -3.04 32.78
C MET A 242 9.47 -2.54 33.77
N PRO A 243 9.84 -1.68 34.73
CA PRO A 243 8.88 -1.10 35.68
C PRO A 243 7.89 -0.16 34.95
N ALA A 244 6.64 -0.16 35.37
CA ALA A 244 5.54 0.60 34.75
C ALA A 244 5.81 2.12 34.67
N SER A 245 6.58 2.68 35.62
CA SER A 245 7.00 4.08 35.63
C SER A 245 7.90 4.41 34.43
N LEU A 246 8.86 3.54 34.12
CA LEU A 246 9.80 3.70 33.02
C LEU A 246 9.10 3.54 31.66
N HIS A 247 8.11 2.63 31.55
CA HIS A 247 7.25 2.50 30.37
C HIS A 247 6.54 3.82 30.04
N ARG A 248 5.96 4.46 31.06
CA ARG A 248 5.23 5.72 30.88
C ARG A 248 6.16 6.84 30.43
N GLU A 249 7.33 7.00 31.05
CA GLU A 249 8.29 8.05 30.67
C GLU A 249 8.84 7.86 29.24
N ILE A 250 9.26 6.65 28.87
CA ILE A 250 9.81 6.38 27.53
C ILE A 250 8.74 6.61 26.45
N PHE A 251 7.53 6.07 26.65
CA PHE A 251 6.46 6.19 25.65
C PHE A 251 5.92 7.62 25.55
N TRP A 252 5.72 8.34 26.65
CA TRP A 252 5.06 9.65 26.62
C TRP A 252 6.02 10.81 26.31
N VAL A 253 7.22 10.79 26.85
CA VAL A 253 8.18 11.90 26.67
C VAL A 253 8.93 11.83 25.35
N HIS A 254 9.21 10.62 24.84
CA HIS A 254 10.03 10.40 23.65
C HIS A 254 9.27 9.83 22.44
N TYR A 255 7.93 9.78 22.50
CA TYR A 255 7.09 9.17 21.44
C TYR A 255 7.40 9.72 20.05
N ASN A 256 7.39 11.03 19.87
CA ASN A 256 7.66 11.64 18.57
C ASN A 256 9.08 11.35 18.06
N SER A 257 10.08 11.41 18.94
CA SER A 257 11.47 11.10 18.58
C SER A 257 11.62 9.63 18.18
N PHE A 258 10.92 8.73 18.88
CA PHE A 258 10.89 7.30 18.54
C PHE A 258 10.27 7.05 17.17
N ILE A 259 9.11 7.66 16.85
CA ILE A 259 8.45 7.53 15.54
C ILE A 259 9.35 8.07 14.42
N VAL A 260 10.00 9.21 14.60
CA VAL A 260 10.94 9.76 13.62
C VAL A 260 12.11 8.80 13.38
N CYS A 261 12.72 8.25 14.45
CA CYS A 261 13.78 7.26 14.32
C CYS A 261 13.33 6.01 13.59
N CYS A 262 12.14 5.48 13.90
CA CYS A 262 11.56 4.34 13.18
C CYS A 262 11.32 4.67 11.69
N SER A 263 10.80 5.86 11.39
CA SER A 263 10.57 6.31 10.00
C SER A 263 11.86 6.38 9.20
N VAL A 264 12.92 6.92 9.79
CA VAL A 264 14.25 6.96 9.16
C VAL A 264 14.80 5.54 8.94
N LEU A 265 14.68 4.66 9.94
CA LEU A 265 15.09 3.27 9.83
C LEU A 265 14.35 2.55 8.69
N PHE A 266 13.03 2.73 8.58
CA PHE A 266 12.23 2.15 7.49
C PHE A 266 12.65 2.71 6.14
N GLY A 267 12.96 4.00 6.05
CA GLY A 267 13.51 4.61 4.83
C GLY A 267 14.82 3.95 4.39
N VAL A 268 15.76 3.77 5.31
CA VAL A 268 17.05 3.11 5.02
C VAL A 268 16.84 1.65 4.61
N LEU A 269 16.01 0.90 5.35
CA LEU A 269 15.70 -0.49 5.00
C LEU A 269 15.02 -0.60 3.63
N SER A 270 14.16 0.34 3.26
CA SER A 270 13.53 0.38 1.94
C SER A 270 14.56 0.54 0.82
N VAL A 271 15.52 1.46 0.99
CA VAL A 271 16.60 1.65 0.02
C VAL A 271 17.43 0.37 -0.12
N LEU A 272 17.74 -0.30 0.99
CA LEU A 272 18.46 -1.59 0.97
C LEU A 272 17.66 -2.67 0.24
N CYS A 273 16.34 -2.78 0.49
CA CYS A 273 15.46 -3.73 -0.21
C CYS A 273 15.46 -3.47 -1.73
N TRP A 274 15.36 -2.21 -2.17
CA TRP A 274 15.42 -1.84 -3.58
C TRP A 274 16.78 -2.15 -4.20
N TYR A 275 17.88 -1.89 -3.49
CA TYR A 275 19.22 -2.24 -3.93
C TYR A 275 19.38 -3.76 -4.11
N TRP A 276 18.94 -4.55 -3.14
CA TRP A 276 18.97 -6.01 -3.25
C TRP A 276 18.05 -6.56 -4.34
N ALA A 277 16.85 -5.99 -4.50
CA ALA A 277 15.93 -6.34 -5.59
C ALA A 277 16.59 -6.11 -6.97
N TYR A 278 17.27 -4.98 -7.14
CA TYR A 278 18.02 -4.70 -8.37
C TYR A 278 19.20 -5.66 -8.56
N ARG A 279 19.96 -5.99 -7.50
CA ARG A 279 21.06 -6.96 -7.56
C ARG A 279 20.56 -8.35 -7.98
N LEU A 280 19.46 -8.82 -7.39
CA LEU A 280 18.82 -10.07 -7.78
C LEU A 280 18.35 -10.05 -9.23
N PHE A 281 17.76 -8.95 -9.67
CA PHE A 281 17.38 -8.77 -11.07
C PHE A 281 18.58 -8.90 -12.00
N CYS A 282 19.71 -8.25 -11.71
CA CYS A 282 20.92 -8.35 -12.51
C CYS A 282 21.54 -9.76 -12.49
N SER A 283 21.53 -10.44 -11.33
CA SER A 283 22.09 -11.79 -11.21
C SER A 283 21.24 -12.85 -11.92
N SER A 284 19.93 -12.64 -12.02
CA SER A 284 19.03 -13.55 -12.74
C SER A 284 19.27 -13.62 -14.25
N GLN A 285 20.10 -12.72 -14.77
CA GLN A 285 20.46 -12.63 -16.20
C GLN A 285 21.60 -13.57 -16.59
N ILE A 286 22.36 -14.09 -15.60
CA ILE A 286 23.58 -14.87 -15.83
C ILE A 286 23.30 -16.38 -15.83
N VAL A 287 22.12 -16.81 -15.44
CA VAL A 287 21.68 -18.23 -15.32
C VAL A 287 20.57 -18.50 -16.35
#